data_02b9a1fd8cb97ba4de2edda942d7c7d8
#
_entry.id   02b9a1fd8cb97ba4de2edda942d7c7d8
#
_cell.length_a   1.000
_cell.length_b   1.000
_cell.length_c   1.000
_cell.angle_alpha   90.00
_cell.angle_beta   90.00
_cell.angle_gamma   90.00
#
_symmetry.space_group_name_H-M   'P 1'
#
loop_
_entity.id
_entity.type
_entity.pdbx_description
1 polymer ?
#
loop_
_entity_poly.entity_id
_entity_poly.type
_entity_poly.pdbx_seq_one_letter_code
_entity_poly.pdbx_strand_id
1 'polypeptide(L)'
;MESNKKYGYLIQWLIGIGDLIVLNILFFIVYYGLNSIHTLAITGSLREVVLLLNFCYFFSLYFVPLRLHLSIVFIDKIVQRAFFLVTIMFFLFATCLIFLNVGDVLATFLLIYYAVTLVVFSLWRVIVRVTLKMYRRKGYNFKKIVIVGAGKNGMELYKVMKDDLSYGFNILGFFDDNQSLKSVLPNYLGMTNEVENFVLANDVDEIYCTLPGTNDEKIVRLLNFAEKHMIRFYIVPEFYRNLKKSLVMDVLESIPLMTVRREPLQAAYNRALKRAFDILFSTVILVTIFPILYIVVGIMIKLSSPGPILFKQKRTGLYGQDFRCYKFRTMKVNAQADSLQAVKDDPRKTKVGDFLRRTNLDEFPQFINVLRGEMS
;
A
#
# COMPACT_ATOMS: atom_id res chain seq x y z
N MET A 1 -22.64 -27.92 -2.30
CA MET A 1 -21.47 -27.17 -2.81
C MET A 1 -21.71 -25.67 -3.10
N GLU A 2 -22.92 -25.18 -3.12
CA GLU A 2 -23.28 -23.77 -3.46
C GLU A 2 -23.33 -22.78 -2.29
N SER A 3 -23.40 -23.25 -1.04
CA SER A 3 -23.74 -22.40 0.11
C SER A 3 -22.67 -21.36 0.46
N ASN A 4 -21.38 -21.69 0.50
CA ASN A 4 -20.34 -20.76 0.98
C ASN A 4 -19.83 -19.75 -0.08
N LYS A 5 -19.90 -20.08 -1.38
CA LYS A 5 -19.63 -19.09 -2.46
C LYS A 5 -20.69 -18.00 -2.51
N LYS A 6 -21.96 -18.33 -2.22
CA LYS A 6 -23.09 -17.38 -2.18
C LYS A 6 -22.88 -16.27 -1.12
N TYR A 7 -22.39 -16.60 0.07
CA TYR A 7 -22.23 -15.63 1.15
C TYR A 7 -21.16 -14.56 0.85
N GLY A 8 -20.09 -14.90 0.15
CA GLY A 8 -19.05 -13.93 -0.21
C GLY A 8 -19.56 -12.83 -1.15
N TYR A 9 -20.32 -13.21 -2.18
CA TYR A 9 -20.94 -12.25 -3.11
C TYR A 9 -22.06 -11.46 -2.43
N LEU A 10 -22.89 -12.10 -1.63
CA LEU A 10 -23.97 -11.42 -0.91
C LEU A 10 -23.43 -10.34 0.03
N ILE A 11 -22.35 -10.62 0.76
CA ILE A 11 -21.66 -9.65 1.62
C ILE A 11 -21.10 -8.49 0.79
N GLN A 12 -20.52 -8.77 -0.38
CA GLN A 12 -20.04 -7.71 -1.27
C GLN A 12 -21.17 -6.78 -1.72
N TRP A 13 -22.30 -7.35 -2.15
CA TRP A 13 -23.49 -6.58 -2.53
C TRP A 13 -24.05 -5.76 -1.37
N LEU A 14 -24.15 -6.35 -0.18
CA LEU A 14 -24.60 -5.63 1.02
C LEU A 14 -23.69 -4.46 1.37
N ILE A 15 -22.37 -4.63 1.26
CA ILE A 15 -21.40 -3.55 1.46
C ILE A 15 -21.59 -2.47 0.41
N GLY A 16 -21.74 -2.84 -0.88
CA GLY A 16 -21.95 -1.89 -1.97
C GLY A 16 -23.24 -1.08 -1.82
N ILE A 17 -24.33 -1.72 -1.42
CA ILE A 17 -25.60 -1.04 -1.12
C ILE A 17 -25.42 -0.11 0.09
N GLY A 18 -24.76 -0.56 1.15
CA GLY A 18 -24.46 0.28 2.31
C GLY A 18 -23.62 1.50 1.97
N ASP A 19 -22.63 1.34 1.09
CA ASP A 19 -21.82 2.45 0.60
C ASP A 19 -22.67 3.49 -0.15
N LEU A 20 -23.57 3.03 -1.05
CA LEU A 20 -24.49 3.92 -1.76
C LEU A 20 -25.40 4.69 -0.82
N ILE A 21 -25.95 4.00 0.18
CA ILE A 21 -26.81 4.65 1.20
C ILE A 21 -26.02 5.73 1.94
N VAL A 22 -24.81 5.42 2.41
CA VAL A 22 -23.97 6.40 3.12
C VAL A 22 -23.64 7.60 2.23
N LEU A 23 -23.22 7.38 0.99
CA LEU A 23 -22.88 8.45 0.06
C LEU A 23 -24.05 9.37 -0.25
N ASN A 24 -25.24 8.80 -0.49
CA ASN A 24 -26.44 9.59 -0.79
C ASN A 24 -26.93 10.35 0.47
N ILE A 25 -26.95 9.73 1.64
CA ILE A 25 -27.32 10.40 2.88
C ILE A 25 -26.39 11.59 3.14
N LEU A 26 -25.06 11.40 3.00
CA LEU A 26 -24.10 12.49 3.17
C LEU A 26 -24.30 13.61 2.15
N PHE A 27 -24.61 13.27 0.90
CA PHE A 27 -24.90 14.25 -0.12
C PHE A 27 -26.08 15.13 0.29
N PHE A 28 -27.19 14.54 0.70
CA PHE A 28 -28.36 15.29 1.14
C PHE A 28 -28.14 16.10 2.42
N ILE A 29 -27.40 15.54 3.40
CA ILE A 29 -27.06 16.27 4.64
C ILE A 29 -26.26 17.54 4.31
N VAL A 30 -25.20 17.40 3.50
CA VAL A 30 -24.36 18.55 3.12
C VAL A 30 -25.15 19.53 2.23
N TYR A 31 -25.95 19.03 1.30
CA TYR A 31 -26.75 19.87 0.43
C TYR A 31 -27.76 20.71 1.19
N TYR A 32 -28.62 20.09 2.03
CA TYR A 32 -29.62 20.82 2.79
C TYR A 32 -29.00 21.68 3.90
N GLY A 33 -27.91 21.21 4.52
CA GLY A 33 -27.17 21.97 5.51
C GLY A 33 -26.61 23.28 4.95
N LEU A 34 -26.01 23.25 3.76
CA LEU A 34 -25.48 24.45 3.11
C LEU A 34 -26.59 25.30 2.49
N ASN A 35 -27.65 24.70 1.94
CA ASN A 35 -28.77 25.44 1.35
C ASN A 35 -29.56 26.23 2.39
N SER A 36 -29.50 25.87 3.68
CA SER A 36 -30.08 26.65 4.78
C SER A 36 -29.28 27.91 5.09
N ILE A 37 -28.00 27.96 4.75
CA ILE A 37 -27.08 29.07 5.04
C ILE A 37 -26.86 29.94 3.79
N HIS A 38 -26.73 29.31 2.63
CA HIS A 38 -26.53 29.95 1.33
C HIS A 38 -27.45 29.30 0.31
N THR A 39 -28.14 30.08 -0.52
CA THR A 39 -28.92 29.54 -1.65
C THR A 39 -27.99 28.85 -2.64
N LEU A 40 -27.94 27.52 -2.59
CA LEU A 40 -27.22 26.72 -3.57
C LEU A 40 -28.05 26.70 -4.87
N ALA A 41 -27.66 27.48 -5.86
CA ALA A 41 -28.27 27.45 -7.17
C ALA A 41 -27.79 26.22 -7.94
N ILE A 42 -28.39 25.05 -7.65
CA ILE A 42 -28.31 23.93 -8.57
C ILE A 42 -29.34 24.23 -9.68
N THR A 43 -28.88 24.72 -10.83
CA THR A 43 -29.74 25.06 -11.98
C THR A 43 -30.25 23.81 -12.71
N GLY A 44 -29.92 22.60 -12.27
CA GLY A 44 -30.37 21.32 -12.81
C GLY A 44 -31.25 20.51 -11.85
N SER A 45 -31.75 19.38 -12.33
CA SER A 45 -32.52 18.46 -11.51
C SER A 45 -31.59 17.78 -10.48
N LEU A 46 -31.89 17.94 -9.18
CA LEU A 46 -31.20 17.24 -8.09
C LEU A 46 -31.07 15.73 -8.33
N ARG A 47 -32.06 15.16 -9.02
CA ARG A 47 -32.08 13.75 -9.43
C ARG A 47 -30.91 13.41 -10.36
N GLU A 48 -30.58 14.27 -11.32
CA GLU A 48 -29.48 14.05 -12.27
C GLU A 48 -28.14 14.09 -11.55
N VAL A 49 -27.95 15.02 -10.61
CA VAL A 49 -26.72 15.13 -9.80
C VAL A 49 -26.51 13.88 -8.94
N VAL A 50 -27.58 13.38 -8.31
CA VAL A 50 -27.53 12.16 -7.50
C VAL A 50 -27.26 10.93 -8.36
N LEU A 51 -27.88 10.82 -9.53
CA LEU A 51 -27.60 9.72 -10.47
C LEU A 51 -26.15 9.75 -10.95
N LEU A 52 -25.64 10.93 -11.28
CA LEU A 52 -24.24 11.12 -11.67
C LEU A 52 -23.27 10.72 -10.55
N LEU A 53 -23.54 11.11 -9.30
CA LEU A 53 -22.75 10.71 -8.14
C LEU A 53 -22.67 9.18 -8.02
N ASN A 54 -23.82 8.50 -8.09
CA ASN A 54 -23.89 7.05 -8.02
C ASN A 54 -23.15 6.38 -9.19
N PHE A 55 -23.26 6.91 -10.39
CA PHE A 55 -22.52 6.44 -11.56
C PHE A 55 -21.00 6.56 -11.35
N CYS A 56 -20.51 7.72 -10.87
CA CYS A 56 -19.11 7.95 -10.56
C CYS A 56 -18.60 6.99 -9.47
N TYR A 57 -19.43 6.66 -8.47
CA TYR A 57 -19.10 5.66 -7.46
C TYR A 57 -18.91 4.27 -8.09
N PHE A 58 -19.86 3.79 -8.90
CA PHE A 58 -19.72 2.49 -9.56
C PHE A 58 -18.50 2.43 -10.49
N PHE A 59 -18.24 3.50 -11.23
CA PHE A 59 -17.08 3.57 -12.10
C PHE A 59 -15.76 3.54 -11.28
N SER A 60 -15.72 4.22 -10.13
CA SER A 60 -14.54 4.21 -9.27
C SER A 60 -14.25 2.83 -8.64
N LEU A 61 -15.26 1.97 -8.47
CA LEU A 61 -15.08 0.58 -8.01
C LEU A 61 -14.28 -0.28 -8.99
N TYR A 62 -14.24 0.07 -10.26
CA TYR A 62 -13.39 -0.60 -11.24
C TYR A 62 -11.90 -0.43 -10.90
N PHE A 63 -11.50 0.76 -10.45
CA PHE A 63 -10.11 1.04 -10.07
C PHE A 63 -9.80 0.57 -8.65
N VAL A 64 -10.77 0.63 -7.75
CA VAL A 64 -10.59 0.27 -6.33
C VAL A 64 -11.62 -0.79 -5.92
N PRO A 65 -11.39 -2.06 -6.25
CA PRO A 65 -12.37 -3.11 -5.98
C PRO A 65 -12.58 -3.37 -4.48
N LEU A 66 -13.84 -3.73 -4.15
CA LEU A 66 -14.26 -4.10 -2.80
C LEU A 66 -13.56 -5.39 -2.34
N ARG A 67 -12.72 -5.32 -1.29
CA ARG A 67 -12.01 -6.49 -0.72
C ARG A 67 -12.28 -6.71 0.77
N LEU A 68 -13.30 -6.04 1.34
CA LEU A 68 -13.64 -6.12 2.78
C LEU A 68 -14.11 -7.51 3.21
N HIS A 69 -14.67 -8.29 2.29
CA HIS A 69 -15.14 -9.66 2.54
C HIS A 69 -14.02 -10.69 2.72
N LEU A 70 -12.77 -10.34 2.36
CA LEU A 70 -11.62 -11.23 2.54
C LEU A 70 -11.31 -11.47 4.02
N SER A 71 -10.79 -12.65 4.35
CA SER A 71 -10.49 -13.06 5.73
C SER A 71 -9.39 -12.19 6.35
N ILE A 72 -8.33 -11.89 5.61
CA ILE A 72 -7.18 -11.13 6.12
C ILE A 72 -7.09 -9.79 5.40
N VAL A 73 -7.55 -8.73 6.06
CA VAL A 73 -7.37 -7.33 5.59
C VAL A 73 -7.07 -6.45 6.79
N PHE A 74 -5.97 -5.73 6.73
CA PHE A 74 -5.54 -4.78 7.77
C PHE A 74 -6.29 -3.45 7.68
N ILE A 75 -6.48 -2.79 8.81
CA ILE A 75 -7.25 -1.53 8.90
C ILE A 75 -6.61 -0.40 8.10
N ASP A 76 -5.26 -0.29 8.12
CA ASP A 76 -4.51 0.68 7.32
C ASP A 76 -4.81 0.57 5.82
N LYS A 77 -4.91 -0.67 5.31
CA LYS A 77 -5.26 -0.93 3.91
C LYS A 77 -6.72 -0.60 3.59
N ILE A 78 -7.61 -0.72 4.57
CA ILE A 78 -9.02 -0.35 4.40
C ILE A 78 -9.13 1.16 4.27
N VAL A 79 -8.51 1.91 5.18
CA VAL A 79 -8.51 3.38 5.16
C VAL A 79 -7.83 3.90 3.88
N GLN A 80 -6.69 3.35 3.51
CA GLN A 80 -6.00 3.71 2.27
C GLN A 80 -6.87 3.51 1.03
N ARG A 81 -7.59 2.38 0.94
CA ARG A 81 -8.50 2.11 -0.19
C ARG A 81 -9.72 3.01 -0.17
N ALA A 82 -10.27 3.30 1.01
CA ALA A 82 -11.38 4.25 1.14
C ALA A 82 -10.96 5.64 0.66
N PHE A 83 -9.77 6.10 1.03
CA PHE A 83 -9.20 7.35 0.55
C PHE A 83 -9.10 7.40 -0.98
N PHE A 84 -8.49 6.39 -1.60
CA PHE A 84 -8.37 6.36 -3.06
C PHE A 84 -9.72 6.28 -3.76
N LEU A 85 -10.67 5.48 -3.24
CA LEU A 85 -11.99 5.34 -3.82
C LEU A 85 -12.75 6.68 -3.82
N VAL A 86 -12.80 7.33 -2.64
CA VAL A 86 -13.49 8.62 -2.47
C VAL A 86 -12.83 9.70 -3.33
N THR A 87 -11.50 9.73 -3.39
CA THR A 87 -10.76 10.73 -4.18
C THR A 87 -11.01 10.55 -5.68
N ILE A 88 -10.95 9.32 -6.20
CA ILE A 88 -11.24 9.03 -7.62
C ILE A 88 -12.70 9.37 -7.94
N MET A 89 -13.62 8.91 -7.11
CA MET A 89 -15.06 9.20 -7.27
C MET A 89 -15.32 10.71 -7.29
N PHE A 90 -14.74 11.45 -6.34
CA PHE A 90 -14.93 12.89 -6.25
C PHE A 90 -14.35 13.62 -7.45
N PHE A 91 -13.15 13.25 -7.90
CA PHE A 91 -12.53 13.85 -9.09
C PHE A 91 -13.38 13.62 -10.34
N LEU A 92 -13.88 12.38 -10.54
CA LEU A 92 -14.79 12.06 -11.64
C LEU A 92 -16.09 12.86 -11.55
N PHE A 93 -16.68 12.92 -10.36
CA PHE A 93 -17.93 13.63 -10.12
C PHE A 93 -17.79 15.13 -10.41
N ALA A 94 -16.75 15.78 -9.87
CA ALA A 94 -16.48 17.19 -10.12
C ALA A 94 -16.23 17.47 -11.61
N THR A 95 -15.45 16.62 -12.28
CA THR A 95 -15.18 16.74 -13.72
C THR A 95 -16.46 16.59 -14.54
N CYS A 96 -17.30 15.60 -14.24
CA CYS A 96 -18.57 15.41 -14.94
C CYS A 96 -19.55 16.58 -14.73
N LEU A 97 -19.61 17.16 -13.51
CA LEU A 97 -20.44 18.34 -13.25
C LEU A 97 -20.04 19.53 -14.12
N ILE A 98 -18.72 19.74 -14.28
CA ILE A 98 -18.18 20.81 -15.13
C ILE A 98 -18.54 20.56 -16.61
N PHE A 99 -18.28 19.35 -17.12
CA PHE A 99 -18.49 19.03 -18.53
C PHE A 99 -19.96 18.96 -18.94
N LEU A 100 -20.82 18.44 -18.07
CA LEU A 100 -22.26 18.30 -18.35
C LEU A 100 -23.06 19.58 -18.07
N ASN A 101 -22.41 20.61 -17.54
CA ASN A 101 -23.03 21.89 -17.18
C ASN A 101 -24.28 21.72 -16.29
N VAL A 102 -24.26 20.72 -15.40
CA VAL A 102 -25.36 20.33 -14.52
C VAL A 102 -25.44 21.29 -13.33
N GLY A 103 -25.51 22.57 -13.60
CA GLY A 103 -25.72 23.64 -12.65
C GLY A 103 -24.44 24.18 -12.00
N ASP A 104 -24.56 25.40 -11.48
CA ASP A 104 -23.49 26.09 -10.72
C ASP A 104 -23.37 25.49 -9.32
N VAL A 105 -22.67 24.34 -9.20
CA VAL A 105 -22.38 23.74 -7.88
C VAL A 105 -21.27 24.54 -7.23
N LEU A 106 -21.58 25.16 -6.10
CA LEU A 106 -20.63 25.98 -5.36
C LEU A 106 -19.38 25.13 -4.97
N ALA A 107 -18.19 25.61 -5.27
CA ALA A 107 -16.93 24.93 -4.95
C ALA A 107 -16.85 24.57 -3.46
N THR A 108 -17.41 25.41 -2.58
CA THR A 108 -17.52 25.17 -1.14
C THR A 108 -18.32 23.91 -0.82
N PHE A 109 -19.45 23.65 -1.54
CA PHE A 109 -20.22 22.42 -1.39
C PHE A 109 -19.37 21.19 -1.74
N LEU A 110 -18.67 21.23 -2.86
CA LEU A 110 -17.82 20.12 -3.28
C LEU A 110 -16.70 19.84 -2.29
N LEU A 111 -16.04 20.86 -1.78
CA LEU A 111 -14.96 20.70 -0.78
C LEU A 111 -15.48 20.12 0.54
N ILE A 112 -16.60 20.63 1.05
CA ILE A 112 -17.19 20.15 2.30
C ILE A 112 -17.69 18.72 2.12
N TYR A 113 -18.38 18.44 1.00
CA TYR A 113 -18.85 17.10 0.70
C TYR A 113 -17.69 16.10 0.59
N TYR A 114 -16.59 16.46 -0.08
CA TYR A 114 -15.39 15.64 -0.14
C TYR A 114 -14.82 15.34 1.24
N ALA A 115 -14.59 16.38 2.05
CA ALA A 115 -13.99 16.23 3.36
C ALA A 115 -14.85 15.37 4.30
N VAL A 116 -16.16 15.64 4.36
CA VAL A 116 -17.12 14.88 5.18
C VAL A 116 -17.20 13.43 4.69
N THR A 117 -17.32 13.23 3.39
CA THR A 117 -17.39 11.88 2.80
C THR A 117 -16.13 11.09 3.07
N LEU A 118 -14.95 11.70 2.97
CA LEU A 118 -13.68 11.02 3.24
C LEU A 118 -13.64 10.46 4.67
N VAL A 119 -14.03 11.25 5.64
CA VAL A 119 -14.02 10.86 7.05
C VAL A 119 -15.10 9.81 7.34
N VAL A 120 -16.35 10.13 7.01
CA VAL A 120 -17.49 9.26 7.36
C VAL A 120 -17.43 7.93 6.60
N PHE A 121 -17.07 7.94 5.34
CA PHE A 121 -16.93 6.73 4.54
C PHE A 121 -15.77 5.84 5.00
N SER A 122 -14.65 6.42 5.42
CA SER A 122 -13.56 5.67 6.03
C SER A 122 -13.99 5.01 7.33
N LEU A 123 -14.68 5.74 8.21
CA LEU A 123 -15.25 5.20 9.45
C LEU A 123 -16.27 4.08 9.17
N TRP A 124 -17.18 4.29 8.22
CA TRP A 124 -18.14 3.28 7.78
C TRP A 124 -17.44 1.97 7.36
N ARG A 125 -16.41 2.05 6.54
CA ARG A 125 -15.62 0.89 6.09
C ARG A 125 -14.95 0.15 7.25
N VAL A 126 -14.43 0.89 8.24
CA VAL A 126 -13.86 0.29 9.45
C VAL A 126 -14.95 -0.38 10.29
N ILE A 127 -16.11 0.27 10.49
CA ILE A 127 -17.24 -0.30 11.21
C ILE A 127 -17.71 -1.61 10.56
N VAL A 128 -17.93 -1.61 9.25
CA VAL A 128 -18.29 -2.81 8.49
C VAL A 128 -17.28 -3.94 8.71
N ARG A 129 -15.98 -3.61 8.69
CA ARG A 129 -14.93 -4.61 8.93
C ARG A 129 -14.96 -5.18 10.34
N VAL A 130 -15.12 -4.32 11.35
CA VAL A 130 -15.23 -4.75 12.76
C VAL A 130 -16.47 -5.62 12.96
N THR A 131 -17.60 -5.23 12.39
CA THR A 131 -18.86 -6.01 12.45
C THR A 131 -18.70 -7.38 11.80
N LEU A 132 -18.05 -7.47 10.63
CA LEU A 132 -17.76 -8.75 9.97
C LEU A 132 -16.83 -9.62 10.83
N LYS A 133 -15.82 -9.04 11.49
CA LYS A 133 -14.96 -9.76 12.42
C LYS A 133 -15.75 -10.30 13.64
N MET A 134 -16.60 -9.48 14.22
CA MET A 134 -17.45 -9.93 15.34
C MET A 134 -18.43 -11.02 14.92
N TYR A 135 -19.02 -10.93 13.73
CA TYR A 135 -19.91 -11.95 13.18
C TYR A 135 -19.19 -13.30 13.00
N ARG A 136 -17.96 -13.27 12.51
CA ARG A 136 -17.12 -14.47 12.38
C ARG A 136 -16.74 -15.06 13.74
N ARG A 137 -16.40 -14.24 14.74
CA ARG A 137 -16.11 -14.71 16.11
C ARG A 137 -17.29 -15.47 16.74
N LYS A 138 -18.52 -15.16 16.34
CA LYS A 138 -19.73 -15.88 16.78
C LYS A 138 -19.96 -17.20 16.04
N GLY A 139 -19.01 -17.64 15.19
CA GLY A 139 -19.10 -18.90 14.46
C GLY A 139 -19.90 -18.86 13.16
N TYR A 140 -20.22 -17.64 12.66
CA TYR A 140 -20.89 -17.48 11.37
C TYR A 140 -19.91 -17.16 10.26
N ASN A 141 -20.25 -17.52 8.99
CA ASN A 141 -19.45 -17.22 7.81
C ASN A 141 -17.99 -17.68 7.94
N PHE A 142 -17.77 -18.88 8.43
CA PHE A 142 -16.48 -19.54 8.47
C PHE A 142 -16.26 -20.43 7.27
N LYS A 143 -15.00 -20.66 6.93
CA LYS A 143 -14.57 -21.60 5.89
C LYS A 143 -14.05 -22.86 6.55
N LYS A 144 -14.49 -24.00 6.05
CA LYS A 144 -13.97 -25.31 6.46
C LYS A 144 -12.61 -25.52 5.79
N ILE A 145 -11.58 -25.72 6.58
CA ILE A 145 -10.22 -25.91 6.07
C ILE A 145 -9.61 -27.21 6.59
N VAL A 146 -8.71 -27.77 5.81
CA VAL A 146 -7.84 -28.88 6.20
C VAL A 146 -6.39 -28.49 5.99
N ILE A 147 -5.51 -29.00 6.85
CA ILE A 147 -4.06 -28.78 6.75
C ILE A 147 -3.43 -30.12 6.37
N VAL A 148 -2.68 -30.15 5.27
CA VAL A 148 -1.94 -31.30 4.78
C VAL A 148 -0.46 -31.10 5.08
N GLY A 149 0.08 -31.96 5.95
CA GLY A 149 1.39 -31.84 6.57
C GLY A 149 1.29 -31.26 7.99
N ALA A 150 1.68 -32.05 8.97
CA ALA A 150 1.64 -31.70 10.39
C ALA A 150 3.05 -31.38 10.97
N GLY A 151 3.99 -31.10 10.08
CA GLY A 151 5.32 -30.63 10.45
C GLY A 151 5.28 -29.28 11.19
N LYS A 152 6.44 -28.74 11.53
CA LYS A 152 6.56 -27.47 12.27
C LYS A 152 5.78 -26.31 11.64
N ASN A 153 5.75 -26.22 10.31
CA ASN A 153 5.00 -25.18 9.58
C ASN A 153 3.49 -25.35 9.67
N GLY A 154 3.00 -26.60 9.59
CA GLY A 154 1.58 -26.92 9.74
C GLY A 154 1.06 -26.58 11.13
N MET A 155 1.83 -26.90 12.17
CA MET A 155 1.49 -26.57 13.54
C MET A 155 1.51 -25.06 13.81
N GLU A 156 2.47 -24.32 13.25
CA GLU A 156 2.54 -22.87 13.39
C GLU A 156 1.34 -22.20 12.68
N LEU A 157 1.02 -22.65 11.45
CA LEU A 157 -0.16 -22.20 10.71
C LEU A 157 -1.45 -22.44 11.51
N TYR A 158 -1.60 -23.63 12.07
CA TYR A 158 -2.73 -23.98 12.92
C TYR A 158 -2.86 -23.02 14.11
N LYS A 159 -1.75 -22.77 14.81
CA LYS A 159 -1.72 -21.86 15.96
C LYS A 159 -2.16 -20.46 15.57
N VAL A 160 -1.58 -19.89 14.51
CA VAL A 160 -1.94 -18.55 14.00
C VAL A 160 -3.42 -18.46 13.62
N MET A 161 -3.96 -19.48 12.96
CA MET A 161 -5.36 -19.50 12.55
C MET A 161 -6.34 -19.73 13.70
N LYS A 162 -5.94 -20.48 14.72
CA LYS A 162 -6.74 -20.78 15.92
C LYS A 162 -6.75 -19.61 16.90
N ASP A 163 -5.65 -18.88 17.04
CA ASP A 163 -5.50 -17.78 18.00
C ASP A 163 -6.42 -16.59 17.66
N ASP A 164 -6.77 -16.38 16.39
CA ASP A 164 -7.73 -15.34 15.99
C ASP A 164 -8.91 -15.90 15.18
N LEU A 165 -9.97 -16.23 15.88
CA LEU A 165 -11.25 -16.71 15.29
C LEU A 165 -11.88 -15.69 14.31
N SER A 166 -11.44 -14.43 14.34
CA SER A 166 -11.95 -13.40 13.43
C SER A 166 -11.54 -13.59 11.98
N TYR A 167 -10.56 -14.46 11.70
CA TYR A 167 -10.22 -14.87 10.35
C TYR A 167 -11.33 -15.72 9.69
N GLY A 168 -12.19 -16.32 10.51
CA GLY A 168 -13.31 -17.12 10.03
C GLY A 168 -12.88 -18.46 9.42
N PHE A 169 -11.88 -19.10 9.99
CA PHE A 169 -11.47 -20.46 9.64
C PHE A 169 -11.99 -21.47 10.66
N ASN A 170 -12.61 -22.54 10.16
CA ASN A 170 -12.94 -23.74 10.92
C ASN A 170 -11.99 -24.85 10.48
N ILE A 171 -10.98 -25.12 11.31
CA ILE A 171 -9.96 -26.11 11.01
C ILE A 171 -10.51 -27.49 11.38
N LEU A 172 -10.81 -28.32 10.37
CA LEU A 172 -11.34 -29.67 10.58
C LEU A 172 -10.27 -30.61 11.14
N GLY A 173 -9.02 -30.46 10.70
CA GLY A 173 -7.90 -31.25 11.22
C GLY A 173 -6.73 -31.34 10.25
N PHE A 174 -5.87 -32.32 10.53
CA PHE A 174 -4.61 -32.55 9.84
C PHE A 174 -4.60 -33.88 9.10
N PHE A 175 -3.96 -33.89 7.94
CA PHE A 175 -3.53 -35.09 7.23
C PHE A 175 -2.00 -35.16 7.22
N ASP A 176 -1.45 -36.30 7.65
CA ASP A 176 -0.01 -36.54 7.63
C ASP A 176 0.28 -38.03 7.53
N ASP A 177 1.31 -38.39 6.75
CA ASP A 177 1.70 -39.78 6.58
C ASP A 177 2.45 -40.36 7.80
N ASN A 178 2.92 -39.48 8.68
CA ASN A 178 3.57 -39.88 9.92
C ASN A 178 2.55 -40.19 11.00
N GLN A 179 2.20 -41.46 11.12
CA GLN A 179 1.22 -41.97 12.10
C GLN A 179 1.61 -41.73 13.57
N SER A 180 2.89 -41.52 13.89
CA SER A 180 3.32 -41.22 15.26
C SER A 180 2.75 -39.89 15.77
N LEU A 181 2.33 -39.01 14.88
CA LEU A 181 1.73 -37.72 15.20
C LEU A 181 0.26 -37.82 15.62
N LYS A 182 -0.40 -38.98 15.42
CA LYS A 182 -1.82 -39.20 15.74
C LYS A 182 -2.16 -38.91 17.21
N SER A 183 -1.26 -39.19 18.12
CA SER A 183 -1.46 -38.96 19.57
C SER A 183 -1.17 -37.49 19.98
N VAL A 184 -0.46 -36.73 19.17
CA VAL A 184 0.03 -35.38 19.49
C VAL A 184 -0.79 -34.28 18.81
N LEU A 185 -1.39 -34.61 17.64
CA LEU A 185 -2.12 -33.65 16.83
C LEU A 185 -3.56 -33.43 17.31
N PRO A 186 -4.00 -32.20 17.42
CA PRO A 186 -5.41 -31.92 17.56
C PRO A 186 -6.14 -32.28 16.24
N ASN A 187 -7.06 -33.23 16.29
CA ASN A 187 -7.85 -33.69 15.14
C ASN A 187 -7.01 -34.23 13.97
N TYR A 188 -6.28 -35.32 14.21
CA TYR A 188 -5.69 -36.12 13.13
C TYR A 188 -6.81 -36.81 12.33
N LEU A 189 -6.89 -36.56 11.02
CA LEU A 189 -7.96 -37.02 10.13
C LEU A 189 -7.55 -38.26 9.33
N GLY A 190 -6.26 -38.45 9.05
CA GLY A 190 -5.79 -39.59 8.27
C GLY A 190 -4.49 -39.31 7.51
N MET A 191 -4.17 -40.18 6.56
CA MET A 191 -3.00 -40.05 5.69
C MET A 191 -3.28 -39.13 4.52
N THR A 192 -2.22 -38.66 3.85
CA THR A 192 -2.33 -37.73 2.70
C THR A 192 -3.12 -38.30 1.51
N ASN A 193 -3.20 -39.62 1.36
CA ASN A 193 -3.99 -40.27 0.33
C ASN A 193 -5.52 -40.27 0.61
N GLU A 194 -5.93 -39.99 1.83
CA GLU A 194 -7.33 -39.92 2.25
C GLU A 194 -7.94 -38.52 2.11
N VAL A 195 -7.10 -37.50 1.84
CA VAL A 195 -7.50 -36.09 1.73
C VAL A 195 -8.64 -35.90 0.73
N GLU A 196 -8.53 -36.48 -0.47
CA GLU A 196 -9.49 -36.30 -1.56
C GLU A 196 -10.90 -36.74 -1.17
N ASN A 197 -11.03 -37.97 -0.61
CA ASN A 197 -12.30 -38.52 -0.18
C ASN A 197 -12.90 -37.70 0.99
N PHE A 198 -12.08 -37.34 1.95
CA PHE A 198 -12.53 -36.55 3.11
C PHE A 198 -13.02 -35.16 2.70
N VAL A 199 -12.30 -34.48 1.81
CA VAL A 199 -12.62 -33.14 1.32
C VAL A 199 -13.95 -33.09 0.61
N LEU A 200 -14.27 -34.14 -0.21
CA LEU A 200 -15.55 -34.27 -0.90
C LEU A 200 -16.70 -34.59 0.06
N ALA A 201 -16.46 -35.45 1.07
CA ALA A 201 -17.47 -35.84 2.03
C ALA A 201 -17.86 -34.73 3.02
N ASN A 202 -16.96 -33.79 3.31
CA ASN A 202 -17.14 -32.79 4.36
C ASN A 202 -17.31 -31.35 3.83
N ASP A 203 -17.43 -31.14 2.52
CA ASP A 203 -17.56 -29.82 1.88
C ASP A 203 -16.46 -28.86 2.34
N VAL A 204 -15.20 -29.23 2.15
CA VAL A 204 -14.04 -28.42 2.51
C VAL A 204 -13.87 -27.28 1.52
N ASP A 205 -13.71 -26.04 2.02
CA ASP A 205 -13.56 -24.85 1.20
C ASP A 205 -12.11 -24.60 0.75
N GLU A 206 -11.14 -24.90 1.62
CA GLU A 206 -9.73 -24.57 1.36
C GLU A 206 -8.80 -25.66 1.91
N ILE A 207 -7.74 -25.98 1.15
CA ILE A 207 -6.68 -26.91 1.53
C ILE A 207 -5.39 -26.12 1.71
N TYR A 208 -4.74 -26.29 2.85
CA TYR A 208 -3.44 -25.69 3.15
C TYR A 208 -2.37 -26.78 3.17
N CYS A 209 -1.51 -26.80 2.17
CA CYS A 209 -0.44 -27.78 2.04
C CYS A 209 0.85 -27.23 2.63
N THR A 210 1.36 -27.90 3.66
CA THR A 210 2.63 -27.59 4.35
C THR A 210 3.65 -28.72 4.19
N LEU A 211 3.42 -29.62 3.24
CA LEU A 211 4.36 -30.71 2.91
C LEU A 211 5.67 -30.12 2.40
N PRO A 212 6.83 -30.72 2.71
CA PRO A 212 8.11 -30.30 2.16
C PRO A 212 8.16 -30.50 0.64
N GLY A 213 8.91 -29.65 -0.07
CA GLY A 213 9.03 -29.70 -1.53
C GLY A 213 9.59 -31.01 -2.11
N THR A 214 10.13 -31.88 -1.27
CA THR A 214 10.54 -33.25 -1.67
C THR A 214 9.36 -34.17 -2.01
N ASN A 215 8.12 -33.76 -1.72
CA ASN A 215 6.88 -34.50 -2.01
C ASN A 215 6.13 -33.93 -3.22
N ASP A 216 6.85 -33.47 -4.25
CA ASP A 216 6.26 -32.78 -5.41
C ASP A 216 5.09 -33.55 -6.06
N GLU A 217 5.19 -34.86 -6.24
CA GLU A 217 4.12 -35.68 -6.85
C GLU A 217 2.81 -35.60 -6.02
N LYS A 218 2.90 -35.66 -4.70
CA LYS A 218 1.72 -35.56 -3.82
C LYS A 218 1.12 -34.16 -3.85
N ILE A 219 1.97 -33.13 -3.87
CA ILE A 219 1.53 -31.72 -3.95
C ILE A 219 0.82 -31.47 -5.26
N VAL A 220 1.40 -31.91 -6.39
CA VAL A 220 0.80 -31.77 -7.73
C VAL A 220 -0.51 -32.53 -7.84
N ARG A 221 -0.60 -33.75 -7.30
CA ARG A 221 -1.84 -34.52 -7.27
C ARG A 221 -2.95 -33.80 -6.53
N LEU A 222 -2.65 -33.30 -5.33
CA LEU A 222 -3.63 -32.55 -4.51
C LEU A 222 -4.02 -31.23 -5.15
N LEU A 223 -3.08 -30.54 -5.82
CA LEU A 223 -3.35 -29.31 -6.57
C LEU A 223 -4.34 -29.60 -7.71
N ASN A 224 -4.05 -30.59 -8.56
CA ASN A 224 -4.92 -30.96 -9.67
C ASN A 224 -6.31 -31.39 -9.20
N PHE A 225 -6.39 -32.13 -8.09
CA PHE A 225 -7.65 -32.48 -7.45
C PHE A 225 -8.42 -31.23 -7.01
N ALA A 226 -7.75 -30.31 -6.32
CA ALA A 226 -8.36 -29.08 -5.83
C ALA A 226 -8.87 -28.19 -6.98
N GLU A 227 -8.10 -28.05 -8.06
CA GLU A 227 -8.51 -27.33 -9.28
C GLU A 227 -9.74 -27.96 -9.92
N LYS A 228 -9.73 -29.27 -10.12
CA LYS A 228 -10.86 -30.03 -10.69
C LYS A 228 -12.18 -29.82 -9.91
N HIS A 229 -12.09 -29.70 -8.60
CA HIS A 229 -13.25 -29.54 -7.71
C HIS A 229 -13.48 -28.08 -7.27
N MET A 230 -12.76 -27.12 -7.85
CA MET A 230 -12.84 -25.69 -7.54
C MET A 230 -12.61 -25.37 -6.04
N ILE A 231 -11.75 -26.14 -5.37
CA ILE A 231 -11.33 -25.94 -3.99
C ILE A 231 -10.09 -25.07 -3.99
N ARG A 232 -9.99 -24.13 -3.09
CA ARG A 232 -8.80 -23.27 -3.00
C ARG A 232 -7.64 -24.04 -2.38
N PHE A 233 -6.52 -24.06 -3.08
CA PHE A 233 -5.31 -24.72 -2.63
C PHE A 233 -4.22 -23.69 -2.32
N TYR A 234 -3.64 -23.76 -1.12
CA TYR A 234 -2.58 -22.88 -0.69
C TYR A 234 -1.35 -23.71 -0.33
N ILE A 235 -0.20 -23.35 -0.87
CA ILE A 235 1.08 -23.94 -0.51
C ILE A 235 1.75 -23.02 0.51
N VAL A 236 2.18 -23.59 1.65
CA VAL A 236 2.95 -22.89 2.69
C VAL A 236 4.41 -23.32 2.57
N PRO A 237 5.29 -22.46 2.07
CA PRO A 237 6.68 -22.81 1.82
C PRO A 237 7.46 -23.08 3.12
N GLU A 238 8.36 -24.06 3.10
CA GLU A 238 9.13 -24.46 4.28
C GLU A 238 10.11 -23.38 4.77
N PHE A 239 10.68 -22.60 3.85
CA PHE A 239 11.68 -21.58 4.16
C PHE A 239 11.11 -20.31 4.80
N TYR A 240 9.80 -20.11 4.79
CA TYR A 240 9.13 -18.94 5.37
C TYR A 240 9.53 -18.73 6.86
N ARG A 241 9.74 -19.79 7.59
CA ARG A 241 10.05 -19.78 9.03
C ARG A 241 11.41 -19.18 9.37
N ASN A 242 12.41 -19.37 8.51
CA ASN A 242 13.77 -18.87 8.69
C ASN A 242 13.93 -17.38 8.34
N LEU A 243 12.94 -16.84 7.63
CA LEU A 243 12.91 -15.46 7.20
C LEU A 243 11.91 -14.70 8.09
N LYS A 244 12.35 -14.13 9.20
CA LYS A 244 11.54 -13.24 10.08
C LYS A 244 11.05 -11.98 9.37
N LYS A 245 10.89 -12.00 8.04
CA LYS A 245 10.50 -10.87 7.19
C LYS A 245 9.40 -11.32 6.23
N SER A 246 8.49 -10.40 5.92
CA SER A 246 7.46 -10.66 4.91
C SER A 246 8.10 -10.84 3.53
N LEU A 247 7.81 -11.97 2.89
CA LEU A 247 8.21 -12.25 1.52
C LEU A 247 7.18 -11.67 0.55
N VAL A 248 7.66 -11.13 -0.52
CA VAL A 248 6.86 -10.72 -1.66
C VAL A 248 7.12 -11.70 -2.79
N MET A 249 6.05 -12.31 -3.30
CA MET A 249 6.12 -13.16 -4.48
C MET A 249 6.02 -12.29 -5.73
N ASP A 250 6.95 -12.48 -6.64
CA ASP A 250 6.97 -11.93 -7.98
C ASP A 250 7.05 -13.09 -8.97
N VAL A 251 6.83 -12.86 -10.27
CA VAL A 251 6.86 -13.92 -11.28
C VAL A 251 7.71 -13.46 -12.44
N LEU A 252 8.73 -14.25 -12.77
CA LEU A 252 9.52 -14.09 -14.00
C LEU A 252 9.04 -15.16 -14.99
N GLU A 253 8.21 -14.77 -15.94
CA GLU A 253 7.48 -15.68 -16.83
C GLU A 253 6.63 -16.68 -16.05
N SER A 254 7.05 -17.95 -15.94
CA SER A 254 6.41 -19.01 -15.16
C SER A 254 7.14 -19.33 -13.84
N ILE A 255 8.28 -18.67 -13.57
CA ILE A 255 9.10 -18.96 -12.39
C ILE A 255 8.74 -18.01 -11.25
N PRO A 256 8.22 -18.51 -10.11
CA PRO A 256 7.95 -17.68 -8.95
C PRO A 256 9.25 -17.21 -8.30
N LEU A 257 9.41 -15.89 -8.20
CA LEU A 257 10.53 -15.26 -7.50
C LEU A 257 10.05 -14.73 -6.15
N MET A 258 10.86 -14.95 -5.12
CA MET A 258 10.56 -14.42 -3.79
C MET A 258 11.58 -13.38 -3.39
N THR A 259 11.10 -12.18 -3.08
CA THR A 259 11.93 -11.09 -2.58
C THR A 259 11.55 -10.73 -1.15
N VAL A 260 12.55 -10.34 -0.36
CA VAL A 260 12.33 -9.93 1.04
C VAL A 260 11.77 -8.52 1.12
N ARG A 261 11.94 -7.72 0.09
CA ARG A 261 11.54 -6.31 0.09
C ARG A 261 11.14 -5.87 -1.31
N ARG A 262 9.96 -5.29 -1.45
CA ARG A 262 9.65 -4.47 -2.63
C ARG A 262 10.36 -3.14 -2.49
N GLU A 263 11.11 -2.77 -3.51
CA GLU A 263 11.61 -1.41 -3.62
C GLU A 263 10.46 -0.50 -4.08
N PRO A 264 9.98 0.44 -3.24
CA PRO A 264 8.82 1.24 -3.60
C PRO A 264 9.01 2.04 -4.91
N LEU A 265 10.26 2.39 -5.23
CA LEU A 265 10.62 3.14 -6.43
C LEU A 265 10.71 2.30 -7.71
N GLN A 266 10.54 0.97 -7.65
CA GLN A 266 10.38 0.15 -8.87
C GLN A 266 9.07 0.46 -9.59
N ALA A 267 8.01 0.82 -8.87
CA ALA A 267 6.75 1.22 -9.47
C ALA A 267 6.88 2.59 -10.15
N ALA A 268 6.51 2.65 -11.44
CA ALA A 268 6.59 3.89 -12.24
C ALA A 268 5.81 5.05 -11.59
N TYR A 269 4.65 4.76 -11.01
CA TYR A 269 3.84 5.74 -10.27
C TYR A 269 4.60 6.36 -9.09
N ASN A 270 5.25 5.54 -8.26
CA ASN A 270 6.01 6.05 -7.11
C ASN A 270 7.21 6.89 -7.53
N ARG A 271 7.88 6.50 -8.66
CA ARG A 271 8.96 7.33 -9.24
C ARG A 271 8.45 8.66 -9.74
N ALA A 272 7.31 8.67 -10.44
CA ALA A 272 6.70 9.90 -10.94
C ALA A 272 6.27 10.82 -9.79
N LEU A 273 5.62 10.28 -8.75
CA LEU A 273 5.22 11.04 -7.56
C LEU A 273 6.44 11.62 -6.82
N LYS A 274 7.47 10.78 -6.61
CA LYS A 274 8.73 11.23 -6.00
C LYS A 274 9.36 12.34 -6.83
N ARG A 275 9.41 12.21 -8.15
CA ARG A 275 9.98 13.22 -9.04
C ARG A 275 9.20 14.53 -9.04
N ALA A 276 7.86 14.46 -9.02
CA ALA A 276 7.00 15.63 -8.90
C ALA A 276 7.27 16.38 -7.57
N PHE A 277 7.37 15.64 -6.47
CA PHE A 277 7.73 16.20 -5.17
C PHE A 277 9.12 16.84 -5.19
N ASP A 278 10.13 16.16 -5.75
CA ASP A 278 11.50 16.68 -5.84
C ASP A 278 11.56 17.99 -6.63
N ILE A 279 10.85 18.08 -7.75
CA ILE A 279 10.78 19.29 -8.57
C ILE A 279 10.09 20.42 -7.79
N LEU A 280 8.92 20.16 -7.21
CA LEU A 280 8.16 21.16 -6.47
C LEU A 280 8.97 21.72 -5.29
N PHE A 281 9.50 20.83 -4.46
CA PHE A 281 10.24 21.19 -3.26
C PHE A 281 11.55 21.94 -3.59
N SER A 282 12.31 21.42 -4.57
CA SER A 282 13.55 22.09 -5.02
C SER A 282 13.27 23.46 -5.61
N THR A 283 12.20 23.61 -6.39
CA THR A 283 11.82 24.89 -6.97
C THR A 283 11.49 25.91 -5.88
N VAL A 284 10.67 25.52 -4.90
CA VAL A 284 10.33 26.39 -3.76
C VAL A 284 11.59 26.84 -3.03
N ILE A 285 12.49 25.93 -2.68
CA ILE A 285 13.73 26.27 -1.98
C ILE A 285 14.63 27.20 -2.83
N LEU A 286 14.81 26.87 -4.11
CA LEU A 286 15.67 27.65 -5.00
C LEU A 286 15.14 29.06 -5.28
N VAL A 287 13.82 29.27 -5.23
CA VAL A 287 13.21 30.58 -5.46
C VAL A 287 13.15 31.41 -4.17
N THR A 288 12.89 30.80 -3.02
CA THR A 288 12.64 31.52 -1.76
C THR A 288 13.90 31.65 -0.90
N ILE A 289 14.50 30.56 -0.50
CA ILE A 289 15.57 30.50 0.51
C ILE A 289 16.95 30.66 -0.13
N PHE A 290 17.19 29.97 -1.24
CA PHE A 290 18.51 29.88 -1.85
C PHE A 290 19.11 31.24 -2.29
N PRO A 291 18.37 32.20 -2.85
CA PRO A 291 18.97 33.53 -3.24
C PRO A 291 19.51 34.26 -2.04
N ILE A 292 18.77 34.29 -0.93
CA ILE A 292 19.20 34.94 0.31
C ILE A 292 20.43 34.22 0.86
N LEU A 293 20.36 32.88 0.95
CA LEU A 293 21.45 32.06 1.44
C LEU A 293 22.72 32.21 0.57
N TYR A 294 22.57 32.26 -0.76
CA TYR A 294 23.67 32.40 -1.69
C TYR A 294 24.42 33.73 -1.52
N ILE A 295 23.69 34.84 -1.29
CA ILE A 295 24.27 36.14 -1.04
C ILE A 295 25.01 36.14 0.31
N VAL A 296 24.34 35.74 1.39
CA VAL A 296 24.92 35.79 2.75
C VAL A 296 26.13 34.85 2.85
N VAL A 297 25.97 33.61 2.49
CA VAL A 297 27.05 32.59 2.53
C VAL A 297 28.13 32.92 1.53
N GLY A 298 27.79 33.45 0.36
CA GLY A 298 28.74 33.88 -0.65
C GLY A 298 29.68 34.99 -0.16
N ILE A 299 29.14 35.98 0.54
CA ILE A 299 29.95 37.06 1.18
C ILE A 299 30.85 36.42 2.25
N MET A 300 30.33 35.60 3.14
CA MET A 300 31.10 34.92 4.20
C MET A 300 32.27 34.10 3.61
N ILE A 301 32.05 33.37 2.55
CA ILE A 301 33.07 32.55 1.88
C ILE A 301 34.13 33.47 1.24
N LYS A 302 33.72 34.51 0.55
CA LYS A 302 34.66 35.46 -0.11
C LYS A 302 35.54 36.20 0.88
N LEU A 303 35.00 36.58 2.03
CA LEU A 303 35.76 37.21 3.12
C LEU A 303 36.70 36.21 3.81
N SER A 304 36.35 34.92 3.83
CA SER A 304 37.16 33.88 4.48
C SER A 304 38.36 33.40 3.65
N SER A 305 38.22 33.34 2.32
CA SER A 305 39.29 32.90 1.41
C SER A 305 39.03 33.29 -0.05
N PRO A 306 40.07 33.59 -0.86
CA PRO A 306 39.93 33.89 -2.29
C PRO A 306 39.46 32.64 -3.07
N GLY A 307 38.65 32.86 -4.13
CA GLY A 307 38.18 31.79 -5.02
C GLY A 307 36.67 31.76 -5.25
N PRO A 308 36.12 30.70 -5.94
CA PRO A 308 34.71 30.62 -6.27
C PRO A 308 33.85 30.32 -5.03
N ILE A 309 32.58 30.76 -5.03
CA ILE A 309 31.61 30.51 -3.94
C ILE A 309 31.18 29.04 -3.93
N LEU A 310 30.90 28.50 -5.11
CA LEU A 310 30.48 27.13 -5.28
C LEU A 310 31.67 26.22 -5.58
N PHE A 311 31.67 25.07 -4.95
CA PHE A 311 32.51 23.91 -5.23
C PHE A 311 31.74 22.89 -6.05
N LYS A 312 32.39 22.28 -7.03
CA LYS A 312 31.81 21.27 -7.90
C LYS A 312 32.61 19.98 -7.75
N GLN A 313 32.00 18.95 -7.28
CA GLN A 313 32.62 17.61 -7.12
C GLN A 313 31.99 16.61 -8.06
N LYS A 314 32.81 15.82 -8.72
CA LYS A 314 32.33 14.68 -9.55
C LYS A 314 31.80 13.59 -8.64
N ARG A 315 30.58 13.14 -8.87
CA ARG A 315 29.91 12.03 -8.16
C ARG A 315 29.17 11.14 -9.12
N THR A 316 29.10 9.87 -8.82
CA THR A 316 28.31 8.90 -9.57
C THR A 316 26.85 9.02 -9.12
N GLY A 317 25.96 9.24 -10.08
CA GLY A 317 24.53 9.39 -9.90
C GLY A 317 23.74 8.18 -10.32
N LEU A 318 22.48 8.41 -10.65
CA LEU A 318 21.55 7.37 -11.08
C LEU A 318 22.06 6.64 -12.34
N TYR A 319 21.92 5.34 -12.40
CA TYR A 319 22.39 4.47 -13.50
C TYR A 319 23.90 4.53 -13.77
N GLY A 320 24.71 4.89 -12.77
CA GLY A 320 26.16 4.95 -12.92
C GLY A 320 26.68 6.14 -13.73
N GLN A 321 25.83 7.09 -14.08
CA GLN A 321 26.24 8.31 -14.79
C GLN A 321 26.85 9.32 -13.84
N ASP A 322 28.03 9.81 -14.18
CA ASP A 322 28.71 10.80 -13.38
C ASP A 322 28.11 12.21 -13.58
N PHE A 323 27.88 12.92 -12.49
CA PHE A 323 27.41 14.31 -12.49
C PHE A 323 28.27 15.21 -11.61
N ARG A 324 28.13 16.51 -11.77
CA ARG A 324 28.80 17.51 -10.94
C ARG A 324 27.89 17.97 -9.80
N CYS A 325 28.18 17.49 -8.58
CA CYS A 325 27.46 17.86 -7.37
C CYS A 325 27.89 19.27 -6.93
N TYR A 326 26.90 20.17 -6.76
CA TYR A 326 27.13 21.54 -6.30
C TYR A 326 27.09 21.61 -4.79
N LYS A 327 28.12 22.30 -4.19
CA LYS A 327 28.16 22.61 -2.77
C LYS A 327 28.71 24.04 -2.57
N PHE A 328 28.43 24.68 -1.43
CA PHE A 328 29.18 25.83 -1.04
C PHE A 328 30.61 25.44 -0.67
N ARG A 329 31.59 26.25 -1.02
CA ARG A 329 32.98 25.98 -0.72
C ARG A 329 33.24 26.14 0.79
N THR A 330 33.73 25.07 1.41
CA THR A 330 34.05 24.99 2.85
C THR A 330 35.55 24.91 3.13
N MET A 331 36.38 24.81 2.07
CA MET A 331 37.84 24.69 2.18
C MET A 331 38.53 25.70 1.27
N LYS A 332 39.81 25.99 1.56
CA LYS A 332 40.68 26.76 0.68
C LYS A 332 40.86 26.05 -0.65
N VAL A 333 40.99 26.78 -1.73
CA VAL A 333 41.24 26.22 -3.07
C VAL A 333 42.54 25.41 -3.05
N ASN A 334 42.52 24.17 -3.43
CA ASN A 334 43.68 23.30 -3.55
C ASN A 334 43.55 22.35 -4.76
N ALA A 335 44.67 21.90 -5.30
CA ALA A 335 44.72 21.04 -6.46
C ALA A 335 44.26 19.57 -6.16
N GLN A 336 44.13 19.21 -4.90
CA GLN A 336 43.80 17.86 -4.45
C GLN A 336 42.33 17.71 -3.99
N ALA A 337 41.48 18.69 -4.34
CA ALA A 337 40.10 18.75 -3.88
C ALA A 337 39.23 17.52 -4.29
N ASP A 338 39.53 16.91 -5.43
CA ASP A 338 38.80 15.77 -5.94
C ASP A 338 39.38 14.40 -5.53
N SER A 339 40.64 14.37 -5.05
CA SER A 339 41.36 13.11 -4.75
C SER A 339 41.47 12.81 -3.26
N LEU A 340 41.54 13.81 -2.39
CA LEU A 340 41.73 13.67 -0.94
C LEU A 340 40.43 13.92 -0.17
N GLN A 341 39.92 12.86 0.45
CA GLN A 341 38.73 12.95 1.33
C GLN A 341 39.04 13.80 2.57
N ALA A 342 38.06 14.63 2.98
CA ALA A 342 38.20 15.48 4.15
C ALA A 342 38.25 14.70 5.45
N VAL A 343 39.24 14.94 6.31
CA VAL A 343 39.36 14.37 7.66
C VAL A 343 38.78 15.30 8.74
N LYS A 344 38.65 14.80 9.97
CA LYS A 344 37.99 15.52 11.07
C LYS A 344 38.60 16.88 11.33
N ASP A 345 39.93 17.00 11.44
CA ASP A 345 40.65 18.25 11.71
C ASP A 345 41.53 18.68 10.52
N ASP A 346 40.94 18.71 9.35
CA ASP A 346 41.62 19.03 8.09
C ASP A 346 42.06 20.50 8.07
N PRO A 347 43.37 20.82 7.91
CA PRO A 347 43.89 22.20 7.93
C PRO A 347 43.39 23.02 6.75
N ARG A 348 42.80 22.41 5.73
CA ARG A 348 42.24 23.12 4.57
C ARG A 348 40.91 23.76 4.87
N LYS A 349 40.22 23.37 5.96
CA LYS A 349 38.92 23.96 6.36
C LYS A 349 39.06 25.41 6.75
N THR A 350 38.09 26.21 6.35
CA THR A 350 37.95 27.60 6.86
C THR A 350 37.00 27.58 8.07
N LYS A 351 37.09 28.59 8.96
CA LYS A 351 36.15 28.73 10.09
C LYS A 351 34.69 28.79 9.62
N VAL A 352 34.43 29.52 8.53
CA VAL A 352 33.11 29.58 7.88
C VAL A 352 32.73 28.26 7.31
N GLY A 353 33.65 27.53 6.68
CA GLY A 353 33.41 26.19 6.14
C GLY A 353 33.06 25.17 7.21
N ASP A 354 33.67 25.24 8.38
CA ASP A 354 33.34 24.35 9.50
C ASP A 354 31.91 24.62 10.00
N PHE A 355 31.50 25.87 10.14
CA PHE A 355 30.12 26.25 10.46
C PHE A 355 29.13 25.73 9.41
N LEU A 356 29.39 25.94 8.12
CA LEU A 356 28.52 25.47 7.04
C LEU A 356 28.34 23.94 7.04
N ARG A 357 29.40 23.18 7.31
CA ARG A 357 29.33 21.70 7.41
C ARG A 357 28.56 21.21 8.63
N ARG A 358 28.73 21.86 9.79
CA ARG A 358 27.98 21.50 11.02
C ARG A 358 26.49 21.74 10.86
N THR A 359 26.09 22.70 10.05
CA THR A 359 24.70 23.08 9.79
C THR A 359 24.14 22.46 8.51
N ASN A 360 24.93 21.70 7.75
CA ASN A 360 24.61 21.17 6.41
C ASN A 360 24.19 22.27 5.38
N LEU A 361 24.46 23.52 5.66
CA LEU A 361 24.15 24.62 4.75
C LEU A 361 24.99 24.55 3.48
N ASP A 362 26.16 23.92 3.53
CA ASP A 362 27.03 23.73 2.37
C ASP A 362 26.37 22.87 1.27
N GLU A 363 25.35 22.09 1.59
CA GLU A 363 24.66 21.20 0.65
C GLU A 363 23.46 21.84 -0.08
N PHE A 364 23.01 23.04 0.35
CA PHE A 364 21.86 23.69 -0.30
C PHE A 364 21.98 23.85 -1.83
N PRO A 365 23.15 24.12 -2.43
CA PRO A 365 23.26 24.14 -3.88
C PRO A 365 22.91 22.84 -4.59
N GLN A 366 22.86 21.70 -3.87
CA GLN A 366 22.47 20.41 -4.45
C GLN A 366 20.99 20.37 -4.90
N PHE A 367 20.13 21.27 -4.41
CA PHE A 367 18.78 21.41 -4.95
C PHE A 367 18.76 21.73 -6.45
N ILE A 368 19.82 22.31 -7.00
CA ILE A 368 20.00 22.50 -8.45
C ILE A 368 20.15 21.12 -9.13
N ASN A 369 20.92 20.21 -8.53
CA ASN A 369 21.12 18.85 -9.05
C ASN A 369 19.83 18.04 -8.95
N VAL A 370 19.07 18.19 -7.83
CA VAL A 370 17.75 17.54 -7.67
C VAL A 370 16.77 18.03 -8.73
N LEU A 371 16.73 19.35 -8.99
CA LEU A 371 15.84 19.90 -10.03
C LEU A 371 16.22 19.39 -11.42
N ARG A 372 17.52 19.21 -11.71
CA ARG A 372 18.00 18.62 -12.96
C ARG A 372 17.74 17.10 -13.08
N GLY A 373 17.46 16.42 -11.97
CA GLY A 373 17.26 14.97 -11.94
C GLY A 373 18.55 14.15 -11.85
N GLU A 374 19.66 14.81 -11.53
CA GLU A 374 20.96 14.14 -11.35
C GLU A 374 21.03 13.38 -10.02
N MET A 375 20.21 13.81 -9.03
CA MET A 375 20.03 13.18 -7.71
C MET A 375 18.63 13.44 -7.15
N SER A 376 18.30 12.78 -6.04
CA SER A 376 17.01 12.89 -5.35
C SER A 376 17.19 12.85 -3.82
#